data_22c6e58f26cef8491c936db161a70f02
#
_entry.id   22c6e58f26cef8491c936db161a70f02
#
_cell.length_a   1.000
_cell.length_b   1.000
_cell.length_c   1.000
_cell.angle_alpha   90.00
_cell.angle_beta   90.00
_cell.angle_gamma   90.00
#
_symmetry.space_group_name_H-M   'P 1'
#
loop_
_entity.id
_entity.type
_entity.pdbx_description
1 polymer ?
#
loop_
_entity_poly.entity_id
_entity_poly.type
_entity_poly.pdbx_seq_one_letter_code
_entity_poly.pdbx_strand_id
1 'polypeptide(L)'
;MASKTNLGGVFLTDLDNQITSNVIVSTEMVGGIIFDTAIVGGLAAALGEGPAARTFANGNVVELNTIEDMADAGVDDSVMLGLPKKHLDDFFALAGNGNRLFVSFMDSSTDTEFEAIEKMQVAAGGIIDHIGVWTSQPIANKTVTYTAIANPVGNPKASGFYKQDGNDYVAATETEVAQNTTYYTQETAYSVPDNNVIKKMELQAEVLGGKIGVTNFDGNAPVVILLNAPVINEAECDYKMLPDLTAFEYPKVAVLIGQSAKEDVHDLQLRLINQATPTYVTVGNIGAALACLAVAPANESMGHVANFNLSAVMTTAELGFGNLAIESNDWADGAAYTNINTLSYQKRNRYLHQKGFVFLTTYDGLEDSVFFSGDQTITKGDYSKVALNRVMNKSRRVVRRALLPYVNEDWEVDAATGELSQTSLSVIQDIVISALNANMVEPGTAEPQVSYKNCSIESGQIILSDDALNISYTLTPRGYTGIFNVTESFALSNS
;
A
#
# COMPACT_ATOMS: atom_id res chain seq x y z
N MET A 1 11.70 12.14 35.73
CA MET A 1 11.93 11.80 34.31
C MET A 1 12.90 10.62 34.26
N ALA A 2 12.40 9.43 34.04
CA ALA A 2 13.24 8.23 33.94
C ALA A 2 13.80 8.15 32.54
N SER A 3 15.11 8.04 32.46
CA SER A 3 15.88 7.85 31.23
C SER A 3 15.39 6.57 30.53
N LYS A 4 14.88 6.69 29.32
CA LYS A 4 14.59 5.55 28.45
C LYS A 4 15.94 4.96 28.01
N THR A 5 16.37 3.90 28.62
CA THR A 5 17.50 3.09 28.14
C THR A 5 16.98 2.18 27.04
N ASN A 6 17.49 2.38 25.82
CA ASN A 6 17.31 1.48 24.71
C ASN A 6 18.01 0.14 24.97
N LEU A 7 17.29 -0.77 25.58
CA LEU A 7 17.54 -2.21 25.48
C LEU A 7 16.42 -2.73 24.58
N GLY A 8 16.79 -3.41 23.50
CA GLY A 8 15.84 -4.02 22.58
C GLY A 8 14.89 -4.93 23.37
N GLY A 9 13.71 -4.43 23.67
CA GLY A 9 12.73 -5.10 24.49
C GLY A 9 11.54 -4.19 24.71
N VAL A 10 10.44 -4.78 24.88
CA VAL A 10 9.14 -4.30 25.22
C VAL A 10 9.17 -2.92 25.90
N PHE A 11 8.76 -1.87 25.20
CA PHE A 11 8.47 -0.59 25.82
C PHE A 11 7.09 -0.68 26.47
N LEU A 12 7.08 -0.89 27.77
CA LEU A 12 5.91 -0.66 28.60
C LEU A 12 5.88 0.84 28.91
N THR A 13 4.93 1.57 28.36
CA THR A 13 4.53 2.83 28.96
C THR A 13 3.82 2.50 30.25
N ASP A 14 4.34 3.01 31.38
CA ASP A 14 3.70 2.89 32.68
C ASP A 14 2.26 3.42 32.61
N LEU A 15 1.33 2.51 32.46
CA LEU A 15 -0.03 2.69 32.95
C LEU A 15 -0.03 2.08 34.34
N ASP A 16 -0.12 2.95 35.34
CA ASP A 16 -0.17 2.63 36.76
C ASP A 16 -0.68 1.21 37.07
N ASN A 17 0.21 0.37 37.63
CA ASN A 17 -0.05 -0.79 38.44
C ASN A 17 -1.22 -1.75 38.13
N GLN A 18 -1.71 -1.77 36.88
CA GLN A 18 -2.84 -2.65 36.53
C GLN A 18 -2.50 -3.76 35.54
N ILE A 19 -1.24 -3.98 35.19
CA ILE A 19 -0.89 -5.04 34.23
C ILE A 19 -0.44 -6.28 35.02
N THR A 20 -1.40 -7.09 35.44
CA THR A 20 -1.18 -8.47 35.90
C THR A 20 -1.32 -9.49 34.77
N SER A 21 -1.47 -9.09 33.53
CA SER A 21 -1.54 -9.96 32.35
C SER A 21 -0.58 -9.45 31.28
N ASN A 22 0.02 -10.37 30.53
CA ASN A 22 0.83 -10.10 29.34
C ASN A 22 -0.05 -9.48 28.23
N VAL A 23 -0.56 -8.28 28.45
CA VAL A 23 -1.28 -7.54 27.40
C VAL A 23 -0.25 -7.13 26.38
N ILE A 24 -0.22 -7.83 25.28
CA ILE A 24 0.52 -7.43 24.10
C ILE A 24 -0.19 -6.19 23.57
N VAL A 25 0.45 -5.03 23.69
CA VAL A 25 -0.05 -3.81 23.05
C VAL A 25 -0.20 -4.11 21.57
N SER A 26 -1.41 -3.97 21.03
CA SER A 26 -1.64 -4.22 19.60
C SER A 26 -0.83 -3.23 18.77
N THR A 27 -0.01 -3.77 17.87
CA THR A 27 0.76 -2.96 16.90
C THR A 27 0.10 -2.93 15.52
N GLU A 28 -1.04 -3.58 15.37
CA GLU A 28 -1.74 -3.71 14.09
C GLU A 28 -2.29 -2.38 13.54
N MET A 29 -2.41 -1.38 14.39
CA MET A 29 -2.91 -0.05 14.06
C MET A 29 -1.80 1.02 13.94
N VAL A 30 -0.54 0.62 14.01
CA VAL A 30 0.59 1.56 13.91
C VAL A 30 1.00 1.69 12.45
N GLY A 31 0.87 2.90 11.91
CA GLY A 31 1.21 3.23 10.54
C GLY A 31 2.51 4.03 10.40
N GLY A 32 3.03 4.07 9.17
CA GLY A 32 4.09 4.99 8.77
C GLY A 32 3.76 5.61 7.41
N ILE A 33 4.30 6.80 7.14
CA ILE A 33 4.22 7.45 5.84
C ILE A 33 5.56 8.05 5.45
N ILE A 34 5.96 7.83 4.21
CA ILE A 34 7.20 8.33 3.62
C ILE A 34 6.86 9.16 2.39
N PHE A 35 7.40 10.37 2.32
CA PHE A 35 7.25 11.27 1.19
C PHE A 35 8.56 11.37 0.42
N ASP A 36 8.51 11.05 -0.88
CA ASP A 36 9.65 11.18 -1.80
C ASP A 36 9.75 12.63 -2.29
N THR A 37 10.87 13.27 -2.00
CA THR A 37 11.14 14.67 -2.26
C THR A 37 11.82 14.94 -3.60
N ALA A 38 12.12 13.92 -4.38
CA ALA A 38 12.83 14.06 -5.66
C ALA A 38 12.14 15.04 -6.63
N ILE A 39 10.79 15.08 -6.62
CA ILE A 39 10.00 15.97 -7.48
C ILE A 39 10.25 17.45 -7.22
N VAL A 40 10.59 17.83 -6.00
CA VAL A 40 10.85 19.23 -5.62
C VAL A 40 12.35 19.56 -5.51
N GLY A 41 13.22 18.67 -5.97
CA GLY A 41 14.66 18.88 -5.98
C GLY A 41 15.36 18.39 -4.71
N GLY A 42 14.76 17.44 -4.00
CA GLY A 42 15.36 16.75 -2.87
C GLY A 42 14.98 17.31 -1.50
N LEU A 43 15.52 16.70 -0.47
CA LEU A 43 15.12 16.91 0.92
C LEU A 43 15.21 18.38 1.38
N ALA A 44 16.32 19.05 1.07
CA ALA A 44 16.51 20.44 1.47
C ALA A 44 15.50 21.41 0.84
N ALA A 45 15.18 21.19 -0.44
CA ALA A 45 14.20 22.00 -1.15
C ALA A 45 12.76 21.71 -0.64
N ALA A 46 12.47 20.47 -0.30
CA ALA A 46 11.18 20.04 0.22
C ALA A 46 10.86 20.64 1.59
N LEU A 47 11.84 20.68 2.50
CA LEU A 47 11.67 21.07 3.90
C LEU A 47 11.92 22.58 4.13
N GLY A 48 12.59 23.28 3.20
CA GLY A 48 12.93 24.69 3.35
C GLY A 48 13.89 24.96 4.51
N GLU A 49 13.76 26.13 5.14
CA GLU A 49 14.60 26.57 6.29
C GLU A 49 13.84 26.59 7.62
N GLY A 50 12.58 26.14 7.64
CA GLY A 50 11.68 26.23 8.79
C GLY A 50 11.89 25.15 9.85
N PRO A 51 10.91 24.99 10.77
CA PRO A 51 10.93 23.92 11.78
C PRO A 51 11.03 22.52 11.17
N ALA A 52 10.34 22.25 10.06
CA ALA A 52 10.40 20.96 9.36
C ALA A 52 11.81 20.57 8.94
N ALA A 53 12.62 21.51 8.47
CA ALA A 53 14.01 21.25 8.10
C ALA A 53 14.86 20.76 9.28
N ARG A 54 14.57 21.18 10.51
CA ARG A 54 15.26 20.72 11.73
C ARG A 54 14.71 19.36 12.19
N THR A 55 13.41 19.22 12.14
CA THR A 55 12.68 18.03 12.62
C THR A 55 13.00 16.81 11.76
N PHE A 56 12.97 16.96 10.43
CA PHE A 56 13.16 15.88 9.46
C PHE A 56 14.56 15.90 8.81
N ALA A 57 15.50 16.62 9.41
CA ALA A 57 16.88 16.63 8.92
C ALA A 57 17.43 15.21 8.68
N ASN A 58 18.12 15.01 7.56
CA ASN A 58 18.74 13.72 7.19
C ASN A 58 17.74 12.54 7.08
N GLY A 59 16.47 12.81 6.83
CA GLY A 59 15.44 11.77 6.75
C GLY A 59 15.06 11.20 8.12
N ASN A 60 15.16 12.00 9.17
CA ASN A 60 14.70 11.60 10.50
C ASN A 60 13.23 11.16 10.47
N VAL A 61 12.92 10.20 11.32
CA VAL A 61 11.58 9.67 11.51
C VAL A 61 10.98 10.29 12.77
N VAL A 62 9.77 10.79 12.64
CA VAL A 62 9.02 11.47 13.72
C VAL A 62 7.71 10.75 13.94
N GLU A 63 7.37 10.48 15.18
CA GLU A 63 6.06 9.95 15.57
C GLU A 63 5.09 11.11 15.83
N LEU A 64 3.95 11.08 15.17
CA LEU A 64 2.83 11.99 15.34
C LEU A 64 1.63 11.23 15.92
N ASN A 65 0.97 11.81 16.90
CA ASN A 65 -0.23 11.24 17.54
C ASN A 65 -1.44 12.16 17.41
N THR A 66 -1.20 13.42 17.07
CA THR A 66 -2.22 14.45 16.96
C THR A 66 -1.92 15.40 15.80
N ILE A 67 -2.92 16.17 15.40
CA ILE A 67 -2.75 17.24 14.42
C ILE A 67 -1.86 18.37 14.95
N GLU A 68 -1.83 18.57 16.25
CA GLU A 68 -0.94 19.54 16.91
C GLU A 68 0.53 19.11 16.78
N ASP A 69 0.82 17.79 16.94
CA ASP A 69 2.17 17.25 16.74
C ASP A 69 2.68 17.54 15.31
N MET A 70 1.78 17.48 14.32
CA MET A 70 2.09 17.81 12.92
C MET A 70 2.53 19.29 12.80
N ALA A 71 1.79 20.19 13.44
CA ALA A 71 2.12 21.62 13.42
C ALA A 71 3.45 21.90 14.16
N ASP A 72 3.67 21.26 15.32
CA ASP A 72 4.90 21.38 16.10
C ASP A 72 6.11 20.79 15.33
N ALA A 73 5.91 19.74 14.53
CA ALA A 73 6.92 19.20 13.63
C ALA A 73 7.22 20.14 12.45
N GLY A 74 6.41 21.17 12.24
CA GLY A 74 6.57 22.19 11.20
C GLY A 74 6.03 21.77 9.83
N VAL A 75 5.14 20.78 9.78
CA VAL A 75 4.52 20.33 8.51
C VAL A 75 3.36 21.26 8.20
N ASP A 76 3.58 22.18 7.30
CA ASP A 76 2.61 23.17 6.80
C ASP A 76 2.55 23.19 5.27
N ASP A 77 1.84 24.18 4.71
CA ASP A 77 1.68 24.32 3.25
C ASP A 77 2.99 24.65 2.50
N SER A 78 4.06 25.03 3.20
CA SER A 78 5.35 25.31 2.60
C SER A 78 6.19 24.04 2.40
N VAL A 79 5.96 22.99 3.20
CA VAL A 79 6.67 21.72 3.11
C VAL A 79 6.19 20.98 1.88
N MET A 80 7.10 20.74 0.93
CA MET A 80 6.81 20.02 -0.31
C MET A 80 5.47 20.47 -0.96
N LEU A 81 5.27 21.80 -1.01
CA LEU A 81 4.09 22.45 -1.60
C LEU A 81 2.75 22.11 -0.93
N GLY A 82 2.77 21.62 0.31
CA GLY A 82 1.59 21.24 1.08
C GLY A 82 1.14 19.78 0.92
N LEU A 83 1.85 18.98 0.14
CA LEU A 83 1.47 17.56 -0.07
C LEU A 83 1.47 16.72 1.22
N PRO A 84 2.51 16.76 2.07
CA PRO A 84 2.48 16.03 3.34
C PRO A 84 1.35 16.49 4.24
N LYS A 85 1.13 17.80 4.33
CA LYS A 85 0.04 18.37 5.14
C LYS A 85 -1.31 17.80 4.73
N LYS A 86 -1.63 17.78 3.43
CA LYS A 86 -2.88 17.20 2.92
C LYS A 86 -3.10 15.77 3.41
N HIS A 87 -2.10 14.91 3.28
CA HIS A 87 -2.23 13.51 3.68
C HIS A 87 -2.32 13.32 5.20
N LEU A 88 -1.63 14.15 5.98
CA LEU A 88 -1.72 14.11 7.43
C LEU A 88 -3.05 14.69 7.94
N ASP A 89 -3.55 15.75 7.32
CA ASP A 89 -4.90 16.28 7.59
C ASP A 89 -5.97 15.19 7.33
N ASP A 90 -5.92 14.49 6.19
CA ASP A 90 -6.83 13.40 5.88
C ASP A 90 -6.71 12.27 6.92
N PHE A 91 -5.49 11.92 7.32
CA PHE A 91 -5.26 10.88 8.31
C PHE A 91 -5.92 11.24 9.65
N PHE A 92 -5.62 12.39 10.22
CA PHE A 92 -6.18 12.76 11.50
C PHE A 92 -7.67 13.11 11.46
N ALA A 93 -8.19 13.59 10.32
CA ALA A 93 -9.62 13.80 10.14
C ALA A 93 -10.43 12.50 10.16
N LEU A 94 -9.88 11.41 9.65
CA LEU A 94 -10.55 10.11 9.57
C LEU A 94 -10.24 9.21 10.76
N ALA A 95 -8.98 9.11 11.16
CA ALA A 95 -8.55 8.25 12.26
C ALA A 95 -8.76 8.90 13.64
N GLY A 96 -8.74 10.24 13.70
CA GLY A 96 -8.78 10.99 14.95
C GLY A 96 -7.42 11.06 15.66
N ASN A 97 -7.35 11.93 16.67
CA ASN A 97 -6.18 12.07 17.53
C ASN A 97 -5.98 10.83 18.42
N GLY A 98 -4.73 10.51 18.73
CA GLY A 98 -4.34 9.34 19.52
C GLY A 98 -3.91 8.14 18.69
N ASN A 99 -4.11 8.16 17.37
CA ASN A 99 -3.58 7.13 16.47
C ASN A 99 -2.13 7.47 16.10
N ARG A 100 -1.25 6.48 16.17
CA ARG A 100 0.19 6.63 15.97
C ARG A 100 0.55 6.57 14.51
N LEU A 101 1.21 7.60 14.00
CA LEU A 101 1.73 7.65 12.64
C LEU A 101 3.19 8.10 12.65
N PHE A 102 4.08 7.29 12.09
CA PHE A 102 5.47 7.67 11.87
C PHE A 102 5.61 8.37 10.51
N VAL A 103 6.28 9.50 10.48
CA VAL A 103 6.45 10.33 9.28
C VAL A 103 7.94 10.49 8.97
N SER A 104 8.29 10.37 7.70
CA SER A 104 9.66 10.61 7.22
C SER A 104 9.64 11.15 5.78
N PHE A 105 10.76 11.73 5.38
CA PHE A 105 11.02 12.21 4.03
C PHE A 105 12.26 11.53 3.48
N MET A 106 12.23 11.20 2.20
CA MET A 106 13.36 10.62 1.48
C MET A 106 13.53 11.32 0.13
N ASP A 107 14.67 11.11 -0.50
CA ASP A 107 14.93 11.55 -1.88
C ASP A 107 15.29 10.33 -2.73
N SER A 108 14.38 9.91 -3.59
CA SER A 108 14.58 8.73 -4.46
C SER A 108 15.66 8.91 -5.52
N SER A 109 16.18 10.12 -5.70
CA SER A 109 17.35 10.36 -6.55
C SER A 109 18.66 9.90 -5.89
N THR A 110 18.68 9.81 -4.56
CA THR A 110 19.84 9.37 -3.75
C THR A 110 19.57 8.02 -3.06
N ASP A 111 18.39 7.82 -2.50
CA ASP A 111 17.93 6.54 -1.94
C ASP A 111 17.13 5.76 -3.00
N THR A 112 17.82 5.24 -4.00
CA THR A 112 17.19 4.57 -5.14
C THR A 112 16.53 3.25 -4.78
N GLU A 113 16.88 2.63 -3.68
CA GLU A 113 16.35 1.34 -3.21
C GLU A 113 15.30 1.49 -2.09
N PHE A 114 14.96 2.73 -1.73
CA PHE A 114 13.95 3.04 -0.69
C PHE A 114 14.31 2.47 0.69
N GLU A 115 15.57 2.54 1.07
CA GLU A 115 16.08 2.14 2.39
C GLU A 115 15.44 2.95 3.54
N ALA A 116 14.82 4.08 3.24
CA ALA A 116 14.03 4.86 4.18
C ALA A 116 12.93 4.02 4.87
N ILE A 117 12.42 2.97 4.21
CA ILE A 117 11.43 2.03 4.78
C ILE A 117 12.04 1.26 5.96
N GLU A 118 13.25 0.73 5.80
CA GLU A 118 13.96 0.05 6.90
C GLU A 118 14.31 1.04 8.00
N LYS A 119 14.82 2.23 7.65
CA LYS A 119 15.14 3.31 8.62
C LYS A 119 13.93 3.69 9.45
N MET A 120 12.74 3.77 8.84
CA MET A 120 11.49 4.05 9.54
C MET A 120 11.15 2.94 10.54
N GLN A 121 11.24 1.68 10.15
CA GLN A 121 11.00 0.55 11.05
C GLN A 121 12.02 0.51 12.20
N VAL A 122 13.29 0.80 11.92
CA VAL A 122 14.33 0.88 12.96
C VAL A 122 13.99 1.97 13.98
N ALA A 123 13.64 3.17 13.53
CA ALA A 123 13.26 4.28 14.41
C ALA A 123 12.01 3.97 15.24
N ALA A 124 11.06 3.24 14.67
CA ALA A 124 9.84 2.81 15.35
C ALA A 124 10.03 1.55 16.23
N GLY A 125 11.21 0.97 16.29
CA GLY A 125 11.45 -0.27 17.07
C GLY A 125 10.76 -1.51 16.52
N GLY A 126 10.47 -1.57 15.21
CA GLY A 126 9.84 -2.72 14.55
C GLY A 126 8.32 -2.84 14.74
N ILE A 127 7.66 -1.81 15.26
CA ILE A 127 6.24 -1.89 15.61
C ILE A 127 5.28 -1.51 14.48
N ILE A 128 5.75 -0.87 13.41
CA ILE A 128 4.88 -0.46 12.31
C ILE A 128 4.36 -1.70 11.57
N ASP A 129 3.05 -1.72 11.32
CA ASP A 129 2.38 -2.81 10.61
C ASP A 129 2.20 -2.51 9.11
N HIS A 130 1.95 -1.25 8.77
CA HIS A 130 1.72 -0.80 7.40
C HIS A 130 2.43 0.54 7.14
N ILE A 131 3.04 0.66 5.96
CA ILE A 131 3.77 1.86 5.55
C ILE A 131 3.20 2.37 4.24
N GLY A 132 2.83 3.64 4.22
CA GLY A 132 2.49 4.37 3.01
C GLY A 132 3.74 5.00 2.40
N VAL A 133 3.93 4.83 1.10
CA VAL A 133 5.00 5.51 0.36
C VAL A 133 4.37 6.32 -0.77
N TRP A 134 4.55 7.63 -0.71
CA TRP A 134 4.24 8.52 -1.80
C TRP A 134 5.50 8.80 -2.61
N THR A 135 5.49 8.57 -3.92
CA THR A 135 6.62 8.84 -4.80
C THR A 135 6.17 9.34 -6.17
N SER A 136 7.03 10.12 -6.83
CA SER A 136 6.88 10.53 -8.23
C SER A 136 7.48 9.53 -9.22
N GLN A 137 8.09 8.45 -8.75
CA GLN A 137 8.67 7.42 -9.61
C GLN A 137 7.56 6.63 -10.32
N PRO A 138 7.55 6.56 -11.66
CA PRO A 138 6.51 5.85 -12.38
C PRO A 138 6.64 4.33 -12.23
N ILE A 139 5.49 3.66 -12.23
CA ILE A 139 5.42 2.19 -12.17
C ILE A 139 5.84 1.56 -13.48
N ALA A 140 5.43 2.16 -14.61
CA ALA A 140 5.63 1.64 -15.95
C ALA A 140 6.25 2.65 -16.87
N ASN A 141 6.92 2.14 -17.89
CA ASN A 141 7.45 2.93 -19.01
C ASN A 141 6.51 2.86 -20.21
N LYS A 142 6.34 3.98 -20.89
CA LYS A 142 5.67 4.03 -22.19
C LYS A 142 6.69 3.83 -23.29
N THR A 143 6.40 2.92 -24.20
CA THR A 143 7.16 2.73 -25.43
C THR A 143 6.25 3.04 -26.62
N VAL A 144 6.70 3.90 -27.50
CA VAL A 144 6.00 4.23 -28.72
C VAL A 144 6.81 3.67 -29.89
N THR A 145 6.18 2.81 -30.69
CA THR A 145 6.80 2.20 -31.86
C THR A 145 6.09 2.68 -33.11
N TYR A 146 6.85 3.13 -34.09
CA TYR A 146 6.34 3.54 -35.38
C TYR A 146 6.69 2.48 -36.41
N THR A 147 5.67 1.86 -37.01
CA THR A 147 5.83 0.82 -38.03
C THR A 147 5.48 1.38 -39.40
N ALA A 148 6.43 1.30 -40.32
CA ALA A 148 6.24 1.78 -41.70
C ALA A 148 5.14 0.98 -42.40
N ILE A 149 4.23 1.67 -43.05
CA ILE A 149 3.19 1.08 -43.91
C ILE A 149 3.59 1.25 -45.38
N ALA A 150 3.73 0.13 -46.05
CA ALA A 150 3.93 0.12 -47.50
C ALA A 150 2.60 0.49 -48.19
N ASN A 151 2.51 1.70 -48.74
CA ASN A 151 1.45 2.19 -49.60
C ASN A 151 0.01 1.93 -49.05
N PRO A 152 -0.60 2.87 -48.38
CA PRO A 152 -1.99 2.69 -47.93
C PRO A 152 -2.89 2.68 -49.19
N VAL A 153 -3.32 1.50 -49.59
CA VAL A 153 -4.26 1.36 -50.73
C VAL A 153 -5.67 1.68 -50.23
N GLY A 154 -6.25 2.77 -50.77
CA GLY A 154 -7.67 3.09 -50.61
C GLY A 154 -8.00 3.95 -49.42
N ASN A 155 -8.09 5.26 -49.64
CA ASN A 155 -8.68 6.29 -48.80
C ASN A 155 -8.40 6.17 -47.29
N PRO A 156 -7.17 6.23 -46.84
CA PRO A 156 -6.84 6.22 -45.43
C PRO A 156 -7.40 7.50 -44.80
N LYS A 157 -8.22 7.38 -43.80
CA LYS A 157 -8.55 8.52 -42.97
C LYS A 157 -7.23 9.01 -42.34
N ALA A 158 -6.95 10.31 -42.38
CA ALA A 158 -5.71 10.90 -41.87
C ALA A 158 -5.44 10.63 -40.39
N SER A 159 -6.47 10.31 -39.61
CA SER A 159 -6.33 9.98 -38.21
C SER A 159 -5.62 8.62 -38.01
N GLY A 160 -4.49 8.63 -37.33
CA GLY A 160 -3.73 7.44 -36.98
C GLY A 160 -2.51 7.17 -37.87
N PHE A 161 -2.19 8.06 -38.83
CA PHE A 161 -0.97 7.96 -39.60
C PHE A 161 0.03 9.05 -39.23
N TYR A 162 1.29 8.70 -39.29
CA TYR A 162 2.41 9.57 -38.97
C TYR A 162 3.37 9.64 -40.17
N LYS A 163 4.05 10.77 -40.33
CA LYS A 163 5.18 10.93 -41.23
C LYS A 163 6.44 11.22 -40.46
N GLN A 164 7.58 10.82 -40.99
CA GLN A 164 8.86 11.17 -40.40
C GLN A 164 9.24 12.61 -40.78
N ASP A 165 9.61 13.40 -39.77
CA ASP A 165 10.11 14.76 -39.91
C ASP A 165 11.45 14.87 -39.18
N GLY A 166 12.55 14.75 -39.92
CA GLY A 166 13.88 14.61 -39.31
C GLY A 166 14.01 13.28 -38.53
N ASN A 167 14.25 13.38 -37.24
CA ASN A 167 14.29 12.21 -36.30
C ASN A 167 12.96 11.95 -35.63
N ASP A 168 11.96 12.80 -35.83
CA ASP A 168 10.68 12.72 -35.12
C ASP A 168 9.56 12.20 -36.04
N TYR A 169 8.45 11.79 -35.44
CA TYR A 169 7.24 11.37 -36.12
C TYR A 169 6.10 12.34 -35.80
N VAL A 170 5.53 12.97 -36.84
CA VAL A 170 4.43 13.91 -36.71
C VAL A 170 3.16 13.36 -37.37
N ALA A 171 2.00 13.70 -36.82
CA ALA A 171 0.72 13.27 -37.41
C ALA A 171 0.60 13.75 -38.86
N ALA A 172 0.22 12.84 -39.76
CA ALA A 172 0.02 13.16 -41.17
C ALA A 172 -1.36 13.78 -41.40
N THR A 173 -1.44 14.75 -42.27
CA THR A 173 -2.71 15.35 -42.75
C THR A 173 -3.31 14.53 -43.89
N GLU A 174 -4.64 14.66 -44.13
CA GLU A 174 -5.31 13.98 -45.23
C GLU A 174 -4.68 14.28 -46.60
N THR A 175 -4.22 15.50 -46.78
CA THR A 175 -3.60 15.94 -48.05
C THR A 175 -2.21 15.31 -48.25
N GLU A 176 -1.48 15.09 -47.17
CA GLU A 176 -0.15 14.47 -47.20
C GLU A 176 -0.25 12.97 -47.44
N VAL A 177 -1.26 12.30 -46.86
CA VAL A 177 -1.51 10.86 -47.07
C VAL A 177 -1.77 10.54 -48.54
N ALA A 178 -2.31 11.46 -49.34
CA ALA A 178 -2.55 11.28 -50.76
C ALA A 178 -1.29 11.36 -51.66
N GLN A 179 -0.12 11.73 -51.12
CA GLN A 179 1.09 12.06 -51.90
C GLN A 179 2.15 10.95 -52.03
N ASN A 180 1.82 9.70 -51.77
CA ASN A 180 2.74 8.55 -51.93
C ASN A 180 4.04 8.58 -51.10
N THR A 181 3.98 9.15 -49.89
CA THR A 181 5.06 9.14 -48.91
C THR A 181 4.98 7.87 -48.07
N THR A 182 6.09 7.48 -47.44
CA THR A 182 6.07 6.42 -46.43
C THR A 182 5.37 6.93 -45.17
N TYR A 183 4.34 6.24 -44.77
CA TYR A 183 3.59 6.53 -43.56
C TYR A 183 3.89 5.49 -42.48
N TYR A 184 3.58 5.85 -41.24
CA TYR A 184 3.82 4.99 -40.10
C TYR A 184 2.54 4.88 -39.28
N THR A 185 2.25 3.70 -38.75
CA THR A 185 1.30 3.53 -37.66
C THR A 185 2.04 3.63 -36.34
N GLN A 186 1.43 4.28 -35.37
CA GLN A 186 1.93 4.35 -34.01
C GLN A 186 1.30 3.23 -33.18
N GLU A 187 2.13 2.48 -32.50
CA GLU A 187 1.71 1.54 -31.47
C GLU A 187 2.30 2.00 -30.16
N THR A 188 1.46 2.09 -29.13
CA THR A 188 1.86 2.47 -27.78
C THR A 188 1.76 1.24 -26.89
N ALA A 189 2.80 0.95 -26.16
CA ALA A 189 2.84 -0.12 -25.18
C ALA A 189 3.33 0.40 -23.84
N TYR A 190 2.76 -0.14 -22.75
CA TYR A 190 3.21 0.14 -21.39
C TYR A 190 3.85 -1.13 -20.84
N SER A 191 5.07 -1.01 -20.37
CA SER A 191 5.83 -2.12 -19.78
C SER A 191 6.31 -1.75 -18.37
N VAL A 192 6.18 -2.69 -17.44
CA VAL A 192 6.75 -2.56 -16.09
C VAL A 192 8.18 -3.08 -16.16
N PRO A 193 9.20 -2.25 -15.91
CA PRO A 193 10.59 -2.70 -15.93
C PRO A 193 10.89 -3.67 -14.79
N ASP A 194 11.87 -4.54 -14.98
CA ASP A 194 12.25 -5.53 -13.95
C ASP A 194 12.68 -4.90 -12.62
N ASN A 195 13.26 -3.71 -12.68
CA ASN A 195 13.66 -2.94 -11.47
C ASN A 195 12.72 -1.74 -11.25
N ASN A 196 11.42 -1.99 -11.23
CA ASN A 196 10.40 -0.97 -10.99
C ASN A 196 10.25 -0.63 -9.49
N VAL A 197 9.56 0.49 -9.22
CA VAL A 197 9.34 0.96 -7.86
C VAL A 197 8.60 -0.06 -6.99
N ILE A 198 7.64 -0.81 -7.55
CA ILE A 198 6.88 -1.82 -6.80
C ILE A 198 7.79 -2.94 -6.32
N LYS A 199 8.68 -3.44 -7.19
CA LYS A 199 9.64 -4.48 -6.83
C LYS A 199 10.58 -4.03 -5.70
N LYS A 200 11.02 -2.78 -5.73
CA LYS A 200 11.85 -2.21 -4.67
C LYS A 200 11.11 -2.18 -3.33
N MET A 201 9.81 -1.81 -3.34
CA MET A 201 8.97 -1.88 -2.14
C MET A 201 8.83 -3.31 -1.62
N GLU A 202 8.56 -4.27 -2.50
CA GLU A 202 8.46 -5.68 -2.11
C GLU A 202 9.77 -6.18 -1.48
N LEU A 203 10.92 -5.85 -2.08
CA LEU A 203 12.22 -6.23 -1.54
C LEU A 203 12.45 -5.67 -0.14
N GLN A 204 12.11 -4.41 0.13
CA GLN A 204 12.21 -3.81 1.46
C GLN A 204 11.28 -4.52 2.46
N ALA A 205 10.06 -4.84 2.06
CA ALA A 205 9.12 -5.58 2.91
C ALA A 205 9.58 -7.03 3.17
N GLU A 206 10.21 -7.68 2.20
CA GLU A 206 10.80 -9.02 2.35
C GLU A 206 12.02 -9.03 3.26
N VAL A 207 12.87 -8.02 3.19
CA VAL A 207 14.01 -7.81 4.09
C VAL A 207 13.49 -7.69 5.53
N LEU A 208 12.54 -6.83 5.79
CA LEU A 208 11.92 -6.64 7.10
C LEU A 208 11.16 -7.90 7.59
N GLY A 209 10.61 -8.67 6.67
CA GLY A 209 9.93 -9.94 6.94
C GLY A 209 10.85 -11.17 7.09
N GLY A 210 12.16 -11.02 6.94
CA GLY A 210 13.15 -12.09 7.11
C GLY A 210 13.29 -13.04 5.93
N LYS A 211 12.78 -12.69 4.76
CA LYS A 211 12.95 -13.50 3.56
C LYS A 211 14.31 -13.31 2.88
N ILE A 212 14.86 -12.10 2.97
CA ILE A 212 16.09 -11.70 2.27
C ILE A 212 16.99 -10.93 3.24
N GLY A 213 18.23 -11.35 3.33
CA GLY A 213 19.29 -10.62 4.03
C GLY A 213 19.18 -10.65 5.56
N VAL A 214 20.10 -9.94 6.18
CA VAL A 214 20.17 -9.75 7.64
C VAL A 214 19.76 -8.30 7.90
N THR A 215 18.79 -8.10 8.76
CA THR A 215 18.32 -6.77 9.17
C THR A 215 18.53 -6.54 10.65
N ASN A 216 18.36 -5.30 11.11
CA ASN A 216 18.37 -4.96 12.53
C ASN A 216 17.31 -5.72 13.35
N PHE A 217 16.36 -6.38 12.70
CA PHE A 217 15.24 -7.09 13.34
C PHE A 217 15.24 -8.60 13.06
N ASP A 218 16.21 -9.12 12.31
CA ASP A 218 16.26 -10.54 11.89
C ASP A 218 14.91 -11.04 11.33
N GLY A 219 14.26 -10.21 10.52
CA GLY A 219 12.97 -10.53 9.92
C GLY A 219 11.76 -10.43 10.84
N ASN A 220 11.87 -9.77 11.97
CA ASN A 220 10.82 -9.70 12.97
C ASN A 220 9.99 -8.42 12.94
N ALA A 221 10.15 -7.61 11.91
CA ALA A 221 9.41 -6.37 11.69
C ALA A 221 8.62 -6.39 10.38
N PRO A 222 7.78 -7.42 10.11
CA PRO A 222 7.06 -7.53 8.85
C PRO A 222 6.10 -6.37 8.66
N VAL A 223 6.03 -5.85 7.42
CA VAL A 223 5.15 -4.75 7.02
C VAL A 223 4.37 -5.12 5.76
N VAL A 224 3.28 -4.37 5.51
CA VAL A 224 2.66 -4.24 4.20
C VAL A 224 2.83 -2.81 3.71
N ILE A 225 3.06 -2.62 2.42
CA ILE A 225 3.33 -1.30 1.85
C ILE A 225 2.17 -0.86 0.96
N LEU A 226 1.69 0.35 1.20
CA LEU A 226 0.76 1.07 0.34
C LEU A 226 1.57 2.03 -0.53
N LEU A 227 1.62 1.78 -1.82
CA LEU A 227 2.37 2.61 -2.76
C LEU A 227 1.42 3.55 -3.50
N ASN A 228 1.64 4.86 -3.36
CA ASN A 228 1.05 5.87 -4.21
C ASN A 228 2.11 6.38 -5.19
N ALA A 229 2.00 5.97 -6.43
CA ALA A 229 2.91 6.34 -7.50
C ALA A 229 2.14 6.58 -8.81
N PRO A 230 2.65 7.43 -9.73
CA PRO A 230 2.08 7.54 -11.06
C PRO A 230 2.29 6.23 -11.82
N VAL A 231 1.30 5.84 -12.62
CA VAL A 231 1.46 4.63 -13.46
C VAL A 231 2.52 4.86 -14.53
N ILE A 232 2.44 6.00 -15.18
CA ILE A 232 3.44 6.49 -16.15
C ILE A 232 3.71 7.98 -15.89
N ASN A 233 4.84 8.46 -16.39
CA ASN A 233 5.24 9.86 -16.27
C ASN A 233 4.70 10.70 -17.45
N GLU A 234 3.41 10.63 -17.72
CA GLU A 234 2.74 11.41 -18.79
C GLU A 234 1.32 11.82 -18.41
N ALA A 235 0.83 12.91 -19.03
CA ALA A 235 -0.49 13.46 -18.79
C ALA A 235 -1.63 12.54 -19.21
N GLU A 236 -1.40 11.71 -20.20
CA GLU A 236 -2.44 10.88 -20.80
C GLU A 236 -2.00 9.42 -20.85
N CYS A 237 -2.85 8.54 -20.33
CA CYS A 237 -2.65 7.10 -20.38
C CYS A 237 -3.98 6.42 -20.71
N ASP A 238 -4.00 5.58 -21.72
CA ASP A 238 -5.15 4.73 -21.96
C ASP A 238 -5.23 3.65 -20.86
N TYR A 239 -6.27 3.71 -20.05
CA TYR A 239 -6.48 2.76 -18.94
C TYR A 239 -6.57 1.30 -19.43
N LYS A 240 -6.96 1.06 -20.68
CA LYS A 240 -7.02 -0.28 -21.27
C LYS A 240 -5.63 -0.86 -21.50
N MET A 241 -4.64 0.01 -21.71
CA MET A 241 -3.25 -0.36 -21.92
C MET A 241 -2.44 -0.47 -20.64
N LEU A 242 -3.00 -0.09 -19.47
CA LEU A 242 -2.31 -0.23 -18.20
C LEU A 242 -1.85 -1.67 -17.96
N PRO A 243 -0.66 -1.87 -17.38
CA PRO A 243 -0.16 -3.20 -17.08
C PRO A 243 -1.08 -3.92 -16.10
N ASP A 244 -1.19 -5.24 -16.24
CA ASP A 244 -1.82 -6.10 -15.24
C ASP A 244 -0.82 -6.34 -14.11
N LEU A 245 -0.99 -5.62 -13.00
CA LEU A 245 -0.11 -5.74 -11.84
C LEU A 245 -0.25 -7.11 -11.16
N THR A 246 -1.41 -7.77 -11.31
CA THR A 246 -1.63 -9.10 -10.72
C THR A 246 -0.83 -10.21 -11.40
N ALA A 247 -0.16 -9.92 -12.51
CA ALA A 247 0.80 -10.81 -13.16
C ALA A 247 2.14 -10.87 -12.41
N PHE A 248 2.40 -9.93 -11.50
CA PHE A 248 3.59 -9.90 -10.65
C PHE A 248 3.28 -10.51 -9.29
N GLU A 249 4.26 -11.18 -8.70
CA GLU A 249 4.12 -11.82 -7.38
C GLU A 249 4.71 -10.92 -6.29
N TYR A 250 4.05 -9.78 -6.02
CA TYR A 250 4.44 -8.82 -4.99
C TYR A 250 3.38 -8.74 -3.88
N PRO A 251 3.31 -9.75 -3.01
CA PRO A 251 2.24 -9.90 -2.02
C PRO A 251 2.26 -8.85 -0.90
N LYS A 252 3.36 -8.12 -0.71
CA LYS A 252 3.51 -7.12 0.36
C LYS A 252 3.16 -5.70 -0.08
N VAL A 253 2.85 -5.49 -1.36
CA VAL A 253 2.58 -4.16 -1.92
C VAL A 253 1.16 -4.06 -2.45
N ALA A 254 0.46 -2.99 -2.08
CA ALA A 254 -0.79 -2.55 -2.68
C ALA A 254 -0.55 -1.20 -3.38
N VAL A 255 -1.03 -1.06 -4.62
CA VAL A 255 -0.86 0.17 -5.41
C VAL A 255 -2.15 0.99 -5.39
N LEU A 256 -2.06 2.19 -4.82
CA LEU A 256 -3.12 3.17 -4.84
C LEU A 256 -2.96 4.07 -6.05
N ILE A 257 -3.98 4.08 -6.91
CA ILE A 257 -4.00 4.98 -8.05
C ILE A 257 -4.43 6.38 -7.62
N GLY A 258 -3.77 7.39 -8.12
CA GLY A 258 -4.06 8.76 -7.75
C GLY A 258 -5.39 9.24 -8.32
N GLN A 259 -6.13 9.98 -7.50
CA GLN A 259 -7.40 10.61 -7.85
C GLN A 259 -7.44 12.01 -7.29
N SER A 260 -7.99 12.95 -8.03
CA SER A 260 -8.30 14.29 -7.53
C SER A 260 -9.66 14.26 -6.85
N ALA A 261 -9.74 14.77 -5.64
CA ALA A 261 -10.96 14.69 -4.84
C ALA A 261 -11.57 16.06 -4.50
N LYS A 262 -10.82 17.15 -4.61
CA LYS A 262 -11.26 18.52 -4.28
C LYS A 262 -10.54 19.55 -5.15
N GLU A 263 -11.07 20.76 -5.20
CA GLU A 263 -10.48 21.88 -5.95
C GLU A 263 -9.08 22.23 -5.43
N ASP A 264 -8.89 22.25 -4.12
CA ASP A 264 -7.60 22.48 -3.46
C ASP A 264 -6.58 21.37 -3.76
N VAL A 265 -7.03 20.12 -3.90
CA VAL A 265 -6.19 18.99 -4.34
C VAL A 265 -5.78 19.16 -5.81
N HIS A 266 -6.68 19.66 -6.66
CA HIS A 266 -6.35 19.98 -8.05
C HIS A 266 -5.28 21.07 -8.12
N ASP A 267 -5.41 22.14 -7.34
CA ASP A 267 -4.40 23.20 -7.28
C ASP A 267 -3.06 22.71 -6.76
N LEU A 268 -3.06 21.86 -5.75
CA LEU A 268 -1.85 21.21 -5.24
C LEU A 268 -1.16 20.39 -6.33
N GLN A 269 -1.94 19.63 -7.09
CA GLN A 269 -1.45 18.84 -8.18
C GLN A 269 -0.84 19.69 -9.31
N LEU A 270 -1.49 20.78 -9.69
CA LEU A 270 -0.94 21.72 -10.66
C LEU A 270 0.38 22.35 -10.19
N ARG A 271 0.50 22.66 -8.90
CA ARG A 271 1.75 23.15 -8.31
C ARG A 271 2.87 22.10 -8.40
N LEU A 272 2.57 20.82 -8.16
CA LEU A 272 3.53 19.73 -8.27
C LEU A 272 3.97 19.50 -9.73
N ILE A 273 3.04 19.53 -10.67
CA ILE A 273 3.33 19.36 -12.11
C ILE A 273 4.18 20.51 -12.66
N ASN A 274 3.97 21.73 -12.17
CA ASN A 274 4.66 22.94 -12.64
C ASN A 274 6.08 23.10 -12.05
N GLN A 275 6.63 22.08 -11.40
CA GLN A 275 8.04 22.10 -10.96
C GLN A 275 9.00 22.04 -12.16
N ALA A 276 10.27 22.37 -11.91
CA ALA A 276 11.29 22.55 -12.95
C ALA A 276 11.52 21.30 -13.83
N THR A 277 11.16 20.12 -13.33
CA THR A 277 11.13 18.88 -14.12
C THR A 277 9.66 18.49 -14.22
N PRO A 278 9.00 18.63 -15.39
CA PRO A 278 7.59 18.26 -15.55
C PRO A 278 7.44 16.74 -15.42
N THR A 279 7.24 16.30 -14.22
CA THR A 279 6.91 14.92 -13.91
C THR A 279 5.44 14.90 -13.54
N TYR A 280 4.64 14.18 -14.29
CA TYR A 280 3.26 13.97 -13.91
C TYR A 280 3.21 13.18 -12.63
N VAL A 281 2.54 13.74 -11.64
CA VAL A 281 2.39 13.13 -10.32
C VAL A 281 0.93 13.11 -9.94
N THR A 282 0.58 12.21 -9.07
CA THR A 282 -0.74 12.16 -8.46
C THR A 282 -0.62 12.54 -7.00
N VAL A 283 -1.50 13.40 -6.51
CA VAL A 283 -1.59 13.66 -5.06
C VAL A 283 -1.96 12.37 -4.33
N GLY A 284 -2.95 11.64 -4.83
CA GLY A 284 -3.38 10.36 -4.28
C GLY A 284 -4.15 10.46 -2.96
N ASN A 285 -4.34 9.32 -2.32
CA ASN A 285 -5.19 9.18 -1.15
C ASN A 285 -4.56 8.33 -0.05
N ILE A 286 -3.23 8.34 0.02
CA ILE A 286 -2.48 7.48 0.92
C ILE A 286 -2.75 7.80 2.40
N GLY A 287 -2.95 9.08 2.75
CA GLY A 287 -3.31 9.48 4.11
C GLY A 287 -4.63 8.89 4.57
N ALA A 288 -5.66 8.95 3.71
CA ALA A 288 -6.96 8.34 3.98
C ALA A 288 -6.87 6.81 4.08
N ALA A 289 -6.06 6.15 3.25
CA ALA A 289 -5.86 4.71 3.32
C ALA A 289 -5.20 4.29 4.64
N LEU A 290 -4.16 5.01 5.05
CA LEU A 290 -3.49 4.78 6.34
C LEU A 290 -4.45 5.03 7.52
N ALA A 291 -5.32 6.04 7.43
CA ALA A 291 -6.33 6.30 8.45
C ALA A 291 -7.31 5.13 8.62
N CYS A 292 -7.81 4.56 7.52
CA CYS A 292 -8.65 3.36 7.58
C CYS A 292 -7.91 2.21 8.29
N LEU A 293 -6.64 1.98 7.95
CA LEU A 293 -5.85 0.91 8.55
C LEU A 293 -5.46 1.18 10.01
N ALA A 294 -5.35 2.44 10.42
CA ALA A 294 -5.04 2.83 11.80
C ALA A 294 -6.20 2.56 12.75
N VAL A 295 -7.45 2.55 12.28
CA VAL A 295 -8.63 2.25 13.09
C VAL A 295 -9.18 0.83 12.86
N ALA A 296 -8.81 0.19 11.74
CA ALA A 296 -9.26 -1.14 11.39
C ALA A 296 -8.49 -2.23 12.16
N PRO A 297 -9.17 -3.25 12.71
CA PRO A 297 -8.50 -4.47 13.13
C PRO A 297 -7.78 -5.15 11.95
N ALA A 298 -6.77 -5.99 12.21
CA ALA A 298 -5.92 -6.56 11.17
C ALA A 298 -6.69 -7.32 10.07
N ASN A 299 -7.80 -7.96 10.43
CA ASN A 299 -8.67 -8.70 9.53
C ASN A 299 -9.68 -7.84 8.77
N GLU A 300 -9.69 -6.53 8.91
CA GLU A 300 -10.64 -5.67 8.23
C GLU A 300 -10.03 -5.03 6.99
N SER A 301 -10.77 -5.08 5.89
CA SER A 301 -10.40 -4.43 4.63
C SER A 301 -10.68 -2.92 4.71
N MET A 302 -9.75 -2.09 4.23
CA MET A 302 -9.99 -0.64 4.09
C MET A 302 -11.11 -0.29 3.10
N GLY A 303 -11.55 -1.25 2.29
CA GLY A 303 -12.74 -1.14 1.42
C GLY A 303 -14.04 -1.58 2.08
N HIS A 304 -14.10 -1.73 3.41
CA HIS A 304 -15.32 -2.15 4.11
C HIS A 304 -16.33 -0.99 4.18
N VAL A 305 -17.35 -1.09 3.33
CA VAL A 305 -18.34 -0.02 3.08
C VAL A 305 -19.09 0.43 4.34
N ALA A 306 -19.38 -0.50 5.27
CA ALA A 306 -20.11 -0.16 6.48
C ALA A 306 -19.29 0.71 7.47
N ASN A 307 -17.96 0.61 7.43
CA ASN A 307 -17.09 1.21 8.45
C ASN A 307 -16.28 2.40 7.90
N PHE A 308 -15.97 2.45 6.59
CA PHE A 308 -15.04 3.41 6.04
C PHE A 308 -15.67 4.28 4.95
N ASN A 309 -16.49 5.23 5.37
CA ASN A 309 -16.97 6.30 4.50
C ASN A 309 -16.02 7.49 4.56
N LEU A 310 -15.41 7.81 3.43
CA LEU A 310 -14.40 8.86 3.28
C LEU A 310 -14.99 10.24 2.96
N SER A 311 -16.31 10.42 2.98
CA SER A 311 -16.98 11.67 2.61
C SER A 311 -16.60 12.86 3.52
N ALA A 312 -16.02 12.60 4.69
CA ALA A 312 -15.48 13.65 5.56
C ALA A 312 -14.31 14.42 4.95
N VAL A 313 -13.51 13.75 4.11
CA VAL A 313 -12.31 14.32 3.46
C VAL A 313 -12.42 14.38 1.94
N MET A 314 -13.44 13.73 1.36
CA MET A 314 -13.63 13.63 -0.09
C MET A 314 -15.10 13.73 -0.46
N THR A 315 -15.42 14.38 -1.56
CA THR A 315 -16.79 14.48 -2.08
C THR A 315 -16.94 13.75 -3.40
N THR A 316 -18.13 13.19 -3.65
CA THR A 316 -18.41 12.44 -4.87
C THR A 316 -18.37 13.31 -6.11
N ALA A 317 -18.71 14.59 -6.00
CA ALA A 317 -18.74 15.53 -7.12
C ALA A 317 -17.33 15.84 -7.68
N GLU A 318 -16.31 15.62 -6.89
CA GLU A 318 -14.92 15.97 -7.21
C GLU A 318 -14.06 14.72 -7.48
N LEU A 319 -14.62 13.53 -7.34
CA LEU A 319 -13.91 12.30 -7.60
C LEU A 319 -13.72 12.09 -9.09
N GLY A 320 -12.49 12.12 -9.50
CA GLY A 320 -12.05 11.75 -10.82
C GLY A 320 -10.68 11.10 -10.72
N PHE A 321 -10.25 10.42 -11.76
CA PHE A 321 -8.87 9.92 -11.79
C PHE A 321 -7.86 11.03 -12.09
N GLY A 322 -8.29 12.29 -12.07
CA GLY A 322 -7.47 13.44 -12.45
C GLY A 322 -6.69 13.14 -13.74
N ASN A 323 -6.31 14.09 -14.48
CA ASN A 323 -5.57 13.96 -15.73
C ASN A 323 -4.29 13.09 -15.67
N LEU A 324 -4.07 12.34 -14.63
CA LEU A 324 -2.70 12.04 -14.27
C LEU A 324 -2.16 10.76 -14.80
N ALA A 325 -2.79 9.88 -15.20
CA ALA A 325 -2.29 8.65 -15.77
C ALA A 325 -3.40 7.86 -16.44
N ILE A 326 -4.63 8.38 -16.40
CA ILE A 326 -5.81 7.65 -16.79
C ILE A 326 -6.77 8.47 -17.65
N GLU A 327 -6.56 9.76 -17.76
CA GLU A 327 -7.28 10.56 -18.73
C GLU A 327 -6.71 10.31 -20.12
N SER A 328 -7.41 9.51 -20.88
CA SER A 328 -7.35 9.62 -22.33
C SER A 328 -8.68 10.18 -22.84
N ASN A 329 -8.65 10.95 -23.92
CA ASN A 329 -9.84 11.37 -24.65
C ASN A 329 -10.70 10.19 -25.13
N ASP A 330 -10.20 8.98 -25.00
CA ASP A 330 -10.86 7.71 -25.28
C ASP A 330 -11.82 7.23 -24.19
N TRP A 331 -12.01 8.02 -23.17
CA TRP A 331 -13.19 7.93 -22.32
C TRP A 331 -14.38 8.41 -23.14
N ALA A 332 -14.69 7.63 -24.17
CA ALA A 332 -15.38 7.96 -25.41
C ALA A 332 -16.85 8.42 -25.28
N ASP A 333 -17.30 8.69 -24.12
CA ASP A 333 -18.65 9.16 -23.84
C ASP A 333 -18.70 10.62 -23.40
N GLY A 334 -17.58 11.35 -23.49
CA GLY A 334 -17.54 12.78 -23.17
C GLY A 334 -18.00 13.10 -21.73
N ALA A 335 -18.25 12.08 -20.92
CA ALA A 335 -18.54 12.26 -19.53
C ALA A 335 -17.25 12.71 -18.85
N ALA A 336 -17.23 13.95 -18.44
CA ALA A 336 -16.20 14.43 -17.54
C ALA A 336 -16.03 13.38 -16.43
N TYR A 337 -14.79 13.09 -16.09
CA TYR A 337 -14.39 12.20 -14.99
C TYR A 337 -15.03 12.51 -13.64
N THR A 338 -15.83 13.55 -13.58
CA THR A 338 -16.59 14.02 -12.42
C THR A 338 -17.84 13.18 -12.08
N ASN A 339 -18.33 12.33 -12.99
CA ASN A 339 -19.50 11.52 -12.71
C ASN A 339 -19.17 10.03 -12.58
N ILE A 340 -18.78 9.63 -11.38
CA ILE A 340 -18.41 8.25 -11.04
C ILE A 340 -19.57 7.24 -11.16
N ASN A 341 -20.80 7.71 -11.29
CA ASN A 341 -21.99 6.87 -11.43
C ASN A 341 -22.33 6.52 -12.88
N THR A 342 -21.54 7.00 -13.86
CA THR A 342 -21.78 6.60 -15.26
C THR A 342 -21.39 5.15 -15.50
N LEU A 343 -22.10 4.49 -16.40
CA LEU A 343 -21.82 3.10 -16.77
C LEU A 343 -20.38 2.92 -17.28
N SER A 344 -19.85 3.90 -18.00
CA SER A 344 -18.45 3.90 -18.46
C SER A 344 -17.48 3.96 -17.33
N TYR A 345 -17.75 4.79 -16.34
CA TYR A 345 -16.93 4.87 -15.14
C TYR A 345 -16.92 3.52 -14.37
N GLN A 346 -18.07 2.89 -14.17
CA GLN A 346 -18.17 1.59 -13.52
C GLN A 346 -17.43 0.48 -14.29
N LYS A 347 -17.51 0.46 -15.61
CA LYS A 347 -16.75 -0.48 -16.44
C LYS A 347 -15.25 -0.28 -16.29
N ARG A 348 -14.79 0.95 -16.29
CA ARG A 348 -13.40 1.34 -16.08
C ARG A 348 -12.91 0.92 -14.70
N ASN A 349 -13.69 1.21 -13.64
CA ASN A 349 -13.36 0.83 -12.28
C ASN A 349 -13.19 -0.68 -12.13
N ARG A 350 -14.10 -1.46 -12.72
CA ARG A 350 -13.97 -2.92 -12.74
C ARG A 350 -12.70 -3.37 -13.44
N TYR A 351 -12.33 -2.74 -14.54
CA TYR A 351 -11.12 -3.04 -15.29
C TYR A 351 -9.85 -2.73 -14.47
N LEU A 352 -9.79 -1.58 -13.80
CA LEU A 352 -8.69 -1.20 -12.93
C LEU A 352 -8.56 -2.15 -11.74
N HIS A 353 -9.68 -2.50 -11.12
CA HIS A 353 -9.70 -3.46 -10.02
C HIS A 353 -9.15 -4.83 -10.44
N GLN A 354 -9.53 -5.32 -11.63
CA GLN A 354 -9.03 -6.58 -12.16
C GLN A 354 -7.51 -6.56 -12.45
N LYS A 355 -6.94 -5.38 -12.70
CA LYS A 355 -5.51 -5.17 -12.90
C LYS A 355 -4.71 -4.96 -11.61
N GLY A 356 -5.36 -5.00 -10.44
CA GLY A 356 -4.69 -4.93 -9.13
C GLY A 356 -4.53 -3.53 -8.56
N PHE A 357 -5.17 -2.51 -9.14
CA PHE A 357 -5.16 -1.16 -8.59
C PHE A 357 -6.22 -0.97 -7.51
N VAL A 358 -5.85 -0.24 -6.46
CA VAL A 358 -6.77 0.26 -5.44
C VAL A 358 -7.08 1.73 -5.74
N PHE A 359 -8.34 2.10 -5.69
CA PHE A 359 -8.82 3.44 -6.05
C PHE A 359 -10.09 3.77 -5.25
N LEU A 360 -10.51 5.04 -5.31
CA LEU A 360 -11.75 5.50 -4.70
C LEU A 360 -12.93 5.26 -5.63
N THR A 361 -14.06 4.86 -5.06
CA THR A 361 -15.30 4.58 -5.78
C THR A 361 -16.51 4.94 -4.93
N THR A 362 -17.67 4.91 -5.55
CA THR A 362 -18.98 4.94 -4.88
C THR A 362 -19.80 3.76 -5.35
N TYR A 363 -20.92 3.50 -4.67
CA TYR A 363 -21.84 2.43 -5.00
C TYR A 363 -23.23 3.02 -5.26
N ASP A 364 -23.98 2.41 -6.18
CA ASP A 364 -25.38 2.77 -6.44
C ASP A 364 -26.18 2.65 -5.14
N GLY A 365 -26.92 3.70 -4.81
CA GLY A 365 -27.66 3.80 -3.54
C GLY A 365 -26.86 4.37 -2.37
N LEU A 366 -25.58 4.70 -2.57
CA LEU A 366 -24.69 5.36 -1.61
C LEU A 366 -23.92 6.50 -2.30
N GLU A 367 -24.61 7.26 -3.16
CA GLU A 367 -24.01 8.22 -4.09
C GLU A 367 -23.26 9.36 -3.41
N ASP A 368 -23.65 9.70 -2.17
CA ASP A 368 -22.97 10.75 -1.37
C ASP A 368 -21.82 10.20 -0.54
N SER A 369 -21.43 8.95 -0.74
CA SER A 369 -20.41 8.28 0.04
C SER A 369 -19.27 7.80 -0.84
N VAL A 370 -18.04 7.90 -0.31
CA VAL A 370 -16.80 7.52 -0.99
C VAL A 370 -16.10 6.40 -0.23
N PHE A 371 -15.64 5.40 -0.95
CA PHE A 371 -15.00 4.21 -0.39
C PHE A 371 -13.76 3.81 -1.21
N PHE A 372 -12.84 3.10 -0.60
CA PHE A 372 -11.84 2.37 -1.39
C PHE A 372 -12.48 1.18 -2.12
N SER A 373 -12.04 0.90 -3.34
CA SER A 373 -12.52 -0.21 -4.16
C SER A 373 -12.19 -1.60 -3.59
N GLY A 374 -11.33 -1.65 -2.60
CA GLY A 374 -10.84 -2.85 -1.93
C GLY A 374 -9.48 -2.60 -1.29
N ASP A 375 -8.77 -3.68 -1.00
CA ASP A 375 -7.44 -3.69 -0.37
C ASP A 375 -6.52 -4.73 -1.01
N GLN A 376 -6.64 -4.94 -2.34
CA GLN A 376 -5.83 -5.92 -3.06
C GLN A 376 -4.35 -5.56 -3.08
N THR A 377 -3.51 -6.56 -2.91
CA THR A 377 -2.08 -6.53 -3.16
C THR A 377 -1.75 -7.09 -4.55
N ILE A 378 -0.50 -6.97 -4.97
CA ILE A 378 -0.07 -7.37 -6.31
C ILE A 378 0.27 -8.86 -6.34
N THR A 379 -0.70 -9.69 -6.08
CA THR A 379 -0.61 -11.15 -6.23
C THR A 379 -2.00 -11.78 -6.36
N LYS A 380 -2.06 -12.95 -6.95
CA LYS A 380 -3.26 -13.81 -6.97
C LYS A 380 -3.21 -14.90 -5.89
N GLY A 381 -2.13 -14.96 -5.11
CA GLY A 381 -1.93 -15.95 -4.06
C GLY A 381 -2.67 -15.65 -2.75
N ASP A 382 -2.29 -16.39 -1.72
CA ASP A 382 -2.93 -16.33 -0.38
C ASP A 382 -2.84 -14.96 0.30
N TYR A 383 -1.87 -14.14 -0.09
CA TYR A 383 -1.64 -12.79 0.45
C TYR A 383 -2.21 -11.68 -0.44
N SER A 384 -3.27 -11.97 -1.18
CA SER A 384 -3.87 -11.09 -2.18
C SER A 384 -4.59 -9.85 -1.61
N LYS A 385 -4.56 -9.64 -0.29
CA LYS A 385 -5.16 -8.50 0.40
C LYS A 385 -4.25 -7.92 1.48
N VAL A 386 -4.33 -6.61 1.68
CA VAL A 386 -3.66 -5.91 2.79
C VAL A 386 -4.08 -6.52 4.13
N ALA A 387 -5.37 -6.74 4.35
CA ALA A 387 -5.89 -7.34 5.57
C ALA A 387 -5.31 -8.75 5.84
N LEU A 388 -5.18 -9.61 4.83
CA LEU A 388 -4.57 -10.93 4.99
C LEU A 388 -3.09 -10.85 5.40
N ASN A 389 -2.35 -9.91 4.82
CA ASN A 389 -0.97 -9.64 5.20
C ASN A 389 -0.86 -9.15 6.64
N ARG A 390 -1.74 -8.21 7.06
CA ARG A 390 -1.78 -7.69 8.43
C ARG A 390 -2.06 -8.78 9.46
N VAL A 391 -3.02 -9.67 9.18
CA VAL A 391 -3.31 -10.85 10.04
C VAL A 391 -2.07 -11.71 10.21
N MET A 392 -1.37 -12.01 9.12
CA MET A 392 -0.15 -12.82 9.19
C MET A 392 0.99 -12.09 9.90
N ASN A 393 1.18 -10.80 9.65
CA ASN A 393 2.18 -9.97 10.34
C ASN A 393 1.93 -9.95 11.85
N LYS A 394 0.66 -9.77 12.26
CA LYS A 394 0.26 -9.82 13.67
C LYS A 394 0.58 -11.20 14.28
N SER A 395 0.19 -12.27 13.62
CA SER A 395 0.43 -13.63 14.13
C SER A 395 1.91 -13.93 14.32
N ARG A 396 2.77 -13.50 13.37
CA ARG A 396 4.23 -13.65 13.47
C ARG A 396 4.78 -12.94 14.72
N ARG A 397 4.34 -11.70 14.99
CA ARG A 397 4.73 -10.96 16.19
C ARG A 397 4.24 -11.63 17.47
N VAL A 398 3.03 -12.16 17.45
CA VAL A 398 2.43 -12.89 18.61
C VAL A 398 3.22 -14.15 18.91
N VAL A 399 3.44 -15.01 17.92
CA VAL A 399 4.16 -16.28 18.10
C VAL A 399 5.60 -16.03 18.54
N ARG A 400 6.29 -15.09 17.92
CA ARG A 400 7.64 -14.72 18.31
C ARG A 400 7.72 -14.28 19.78
N ARG A 401 6.84 -13.38 20.22
CA ARG A 401 6.80 -12.93 21.63
C ARG A 401 6.53 -14.06 22.59
N ALA A 402 5.65 -14.98 22.22
CA ALA A 402 5.31 -16.12 23.05
C ALA A 402 6.48 -17.08 23.25
N LEU A 403 7.33 -17.24 22.23
CA LEU A 403 8.46 -18.15 22.25
C LEU A 403 9.76 -17.53 22.80
N LEU A 404 9.92 -16.20 22.74
CA LEU A 404 11.13 -15.54 23.23
C LEU A 404 11.55 -15.88 24.66
N PRO A 405 10.65 -16.01 25.65
CA PRO A 405 11.03 -16.39 27.01
C PRO A 405 11.65 -17.78 27.13
N TYR A 406 11.44 -18.63 26.14
CA TYR A 406 11.89 -20.03 26.12
C TYR A 406 13.15 -20.24 25.27
N VAL A 407 13.78 -19.17 24.82
CA VAL A 407 15.11 -19.26 24.16
C VAL A 407 16.14 -19.67 25.20
N ASN A 408 16.92 -20.73 24.93
CA ASN A 408 17.84 -21.39 25.83
C ASN A 408 17.17 -22.09 27.07
N GLU A 409 15.88 -22.39 27.00
CA GLU A 409 15.20 -23.24 27.96
C GLU A 409 15.65 -24.69 27.81
N ASP A 410 15.77 -25.41 28.90
CA ASP A 410 16.08 -26.86 28.93
C ASP A 410 14.78 -27.65 28.71
N TRP A 411 14.74 -28.45 27.66
CA TRP A 411 13.61 -29.30 27.35
C TRP A 411 13.93 -30.77 27.56
N GLU A 412 12.95 -31.52 28.08
CA GLU A 412 13.07 -32.97 28.24
C GLU A 412 13.20 -33.66 26.89
N VAL A 413 14.18 -34.54 26.78
CA VAL A 413 14.43 -35.37 25.60
C VAL A 413 14.24 -36.85 25.91
N ASP A 414 13.89 -37.66 24.90
CA ASP A 414 13.86 -39.11 25.02
C ASP A 414 15.29 -39.62 25.18
N ALA A 415 15.52 -40.38 26.26
CA ALA A 415 16.85 -40.87 26.62
C ALA A 415 17.42 -41.89 25.61
N ALA A 416 16.57 -42.53 24.82
CA ALA A 416 16.99 -43.58 23.86
C ALA A 416 17.31 -42.97 22.49
N THR A 417 16.57 -41.93 22.08
CA THR A 417 16.68 -41.35 20.72
C THR A 417 17.35 -39.98 20.75
N GLY A 418 17.35 -39.26 21.88
CA GLY A 418 17.79 -37.86 21.95
C GLY A 418 16.80 -36.86 21.35
N GLU A 419 15.64 -37.32 20.91
CA GLU A 419 14.58 -36.50 20.35
C GLU A 419 13.82 -35.76 21.44
N LEU A 420 13.21 -34.63 21.09
CA LEU A 420 12.35 -33.87 22.00
C LEU A 420 11.17 -34.73 22.49
N SER A 421 10.94 -34.78 23.82
CA SER A 421 9.88 -35.61 24.37
C SER A 421 8.49 -35.15 23.91
N GLN A 422 7.53 -36.06 23.84
CA GLN A 422 6.15 -35.73 23.44
C GLN A 422 5.49 -34.76 24.42
N THR A 423 5.90 -34.77 25.69
CA THR A 423 5.46 -33.82 26.69
C THR A 423 5.96 -32.42 26.37
N SER A 424 7.25 -32.26 26.09
CA SER A 424 7.86 -30.99 25.69
C SER A 424 7.24 -30.46 24.41
N LEU A 425 7.02 -31.30 23.40
CA LEU A 425 6.34 -30.92 22.16
C LEU A 425 4.93 -30.34 22.42
N SER A 426 4.14 -31.02 23.27
CA SER A 426 2.80 -30.57 23.62
C SER A 426 2.80 -29.23 24.35
N VAL A 427 3.75 -29.03 25.29
CA VAL A 427 3.88 -27.76 26.01
C VAL A 427 4.20 -26.60 25.05
N ILE A 428 5.12 -26.80 24.11
CA ILE A 428 5.48 -25.75 23.14
C ILE A 428 4.31 -25.47 22.20
N GLN A 429 3.59 -26.48 21.73
CA GLN A 429 2.37 -26.30 20.94
C GLN A 429 1.31 -25.47 21.71
N ASP A 430 1.09 -25.79 22.98
CA ASP A 430 0.13 -25.10 23.84
C ASP A 430 0.53 -23.64 24.08
N ILE A 431 1.82 -23.31 24.21
CA ILE A 431 2.32 -21.94 24.30
C ILE A 431 1.91 -21.15 23.04
N VAL A 432 2.17 -21.69 21.85
CA VAL A 432 1.85 -21.02 20.59
C VAL A 432 0.35 -20.85 20.40
N ILE A 433 -0.43 -21.92 20.59
CA ILE A 433 -1.88 -21.90 20.43
C ILE A 433 -2.56 -20.97 21.43
N SER A 434 -2.12 -20.98 22.69
CA SER A 434 -2.65 -20.10 23.73
C SER A 434 -2.37 -18.64 23.41
N ALA A 435 -1.16 -18.32 22.95
CA ALA A 435 -0.81 -16.97 22.54
C ALA A 435 -1.65 -16.50 21.34
N LEU A 436 -1.83 -17.35 20.32
CA LEU A 436 -2.68 -17.05 19.16
C LEU A 436 -4.15 -16.87 19.57
N ASN A 437 -4.66 -17.68 20.49
CA ASN A 437 -6.04 -17.54 20.99
C ASN A 437 -6.26 -16.24 21.75
N ALA A 438 -5.30 -15.84 22.57
CA ALA A 438 -5.40 -14.63 23.38
C ALA A 438 -5.26 -13.34 22.56
N ASN A 439 -4.47 -13.36 21.48
CA ASN A 439 -4.06 -12.13 20.79
C ASN A 439 -4.64 -11.97 19.38
N MET A 440 -5.07 -13.06 18.71
CA MET A 440 -5.72 -12.98 17.39
C MET A 440 -7.21 -12.69 17.53
N VAL A 441 -7.52 -11.62 18.27
CA VAL A 441 -8.87 -11.08 18.50
C VAL A 441 -8.90 -9.60 18.13
N GLU A 442 -10.06 -9.09 17.79
CA GLU A 442 -10.26 -7.67 17.47
C GLU A 442 -10.08 -6.82 18.73
N PRO A 443 -9.41 -5.67 18.64
CA PRO A 443 -9.23 -4.77 19.78
C PRO A 443 -10.58 -4.32 20.36
N GLY A 444 -10.70 -4.40 21.69
CA GLY A 444 -11.93 -4.00 22.40
C GLY A 444 -13.12 -4.95 22.29
N THR A 445 -12.99 -6.03 21.54
CA THR A 445 -13.98 -7.11 21.44
C THR A 445 -13.34 -8.46 21.71
N ALA A 446 -14.12 -9.51 21.80
CA ALA A 446 -13.62 -10.88 21.87
C ALA A 446 -13.71 -11.61 20.52
N GLU A 447 -14.04 -10.89 19.46
CA GLU A 447 -14.24 -11.47 18.12
C GLU A 447 -12.93 -11.99 17.52
N PRO A 448 -12.87 -13.25 17.07
CA PRO A 448 -11.68 -13.80 16.45
C PRO A 448 -11.36 -13.14 15.12
N GLN A 449 -10.09 -12.79 14.89
CA GLN A 449 -9.62 -12.27 13.59
C GLN A 449 -9.37 -13.35 12.55
N VAL A 450 -9.33 -14.61 12.95
CA VAL A 450 -9.15 -15.78 12.07
C VAL A 450 -10.17 -16.87 12.38
N SER A 451 -10.57 -17.63 11.37
CA SER A 451 -11.55 -18.70 11.51
C SER A 451 -10.99 -19.95 12.18
N TYR A 452 -9.69 -20.22 12.00
CA TYR A 452 -9.03 -21.40 12.55
C TYR A 452 -7.54 -21.12 12.80
N LYS A 453 -6.99 -21.80 13.80
CA LYS A 453 -5.58 -21.75 14.18
C LYS A 453 -5.10 -23.16 14.53
N ASN A 454 -3.92 -23.51 14.07
CA ASN A 454 -3.27 -24.77 14.41
C ASN A 454 -1.76 -24.56 14.55
N CYS A 455 -1.12 -25.33 15.42
CA CYS A 455 0.32 -25.42 15.54
C CYS A 455 0.72 -26.88 15.45
N SER A 456 1.74 -27.17 14.69
CA SER A 456 2.32 -28.52 14.58
C SER A 456 3.84 -28.43 14.70
N ILE A 457 4.38 -29.37 15.46
CA ILE A 457 5.82 -29.57 15.58
C ILE A 457 6.09 -31.00 15.13
N GLU A 458 6.98 -31.15 14.17
CA GLU A 458 7.36 -32.50 13.70
C GLU A 458 8.08 -33.25 14.83
N SER A 459 7.74 -34.53 15.01
CA SER A 459 8.47 -35.42 15.90
C SER A 459 9.84 -35.77 15.28
N GLY A 460 10.75 -36.25 16.11
CA GLY A 460 12.06 -36.68 15.62
C GLY A 460 13.11 -35.57 15.52
N GLN A 461 12.83 -34.37 16.06
CA GLN A 461 13.81 -33.29 16.10
C GLN A 461 14.78 -33.50 17.28
N ILE A 462 16.08 -33.49 16.96
CA ILE A 462 17.15 -33.73 17.95
C ILE A 462 17.78 -32.39 18.31
N ILE A 463 17.22 -31.71 19.32
CA ILE A 463 17.67 -30.38 19.75
C ILE A 463 19.10 -30.37 20.33
N LEU A 464 19.56 -31.50 20.85
CA LEU A 464 20.92 -31.64 21.39
C LEU A 464 22.02 -31.49 20.34
N SER A 465 21.73 -31.80 19.08
CA SER A 465 22.69 -31.65 17.98
C SER A 465 22.45 -30.39 17.17
N ASP A 466 21.19 -29.99 17.00
CA ASP A 466 20.80 -28.97 16.03
C ASP A 466 20.67 -27.60 16.65
N ASP A 467 20.57 -27.52 18.00
CA ASP A 467 20.38 -26.27 18.75
C ASP A 467 19.22 -25.41 18.21
N ALA A 468 18.25 -26.07 17.60
CA ALA A 468 17.12 -25.44 16.92
C ALA A 468 15.88 -26.32 16.97
N LEU A 469 14.70 -25.70 17.05
CA LEU A 469 13.41 -26.35 16.97
C LEU A 469 12.57 -25.73 15.85
N ASN A 470 12.11 -26.54 14.91
CA ASN A 470 11.24 -26.15 13.83
C ASN A 470 9.78 -26.26 14.25
N ILE A 471 9.08 -25.13 14.25
CA ILE A 471 7.67 -25.00 14.61
C ILE A 471 6.90 -24.49 13.39
N SER A 472 5.80 -25.18 13.05
CA SER A 472 4.88 -24.75 11.99
C SER A 472 3.53 -24.36 12.60
N TYR A 473 2.95 -23.25 12.16
CA TYR A 473 1.59 -22.91 12.50
C TYR A 473 0.82 -22.48 11.26
N THR A 474 -0.48 -22.73 11.28
CA THR A 474 -1.41 -22.44 10.18
C THR A 474 -2.56 -21.59 10.70
N LEU A 475 -2.95 -20.60 9.91
CA LEU A 475 -4.14 -19.78 10.15
C LEU A 475 -5.08 -19.90 8.97
N THR A 476 -6.38 -20.04 9.23
CA THR A 476 -7.41 -19.84 8.22
C THR A 476 -8.02 -18.47 8.44
N PRO A 477 -7.86 -17.53 7.49
CA PRO A 477 -8.41 -16.19 7.63
C PRO A 477 -9.94 -16.20 7.59
N ARG A 478 -10.58 -15.10 7.96
CA ARG A 478 -12.01 -14.85 7.67
C ARG A 478 -12.18 -14.52 6.19
N GLY A 479 -13.28 -14.97 5.59
CA GLY A 479 -13.59 -14.71 4.18
C GLY A 479 -14.11 -13.29 3.96
N TYR A 480 -13.81 -12.72 2.80
CA TYR A 480 -14.33 -11.42 2.37
C TYR A 480 -15.29 -11.59 1.21
N THR A 481 -16.44 -10.96 1.29
CA THR A 481 -17.43 -10.97 0.20
C THR A 481 -17.31 -9.66 -0.58
N GLY A 482 -16.78 -9.73 -1.79
CA GLY A 482 -16.71 -8.58 -2.69
C GLY A 482 -17.96 -8.39 -3.54
N ILE A 483 -18.71 -9.46 -3.81
CA ILE A 483 -19.89 -9.44 -4.69
C ILE A 483 -20.97 -10.34 -4.10
N PHE A 484 -22.19 -9.84 -3.99
CA PHE A 484 -23.39 -10.63 -3.71
C PHE A 484 -24.16 -10.85 -5.02
N ASN A 485 -24.37 -12.10 -5.41
CA ASN A 485 -25.24 -12.46 -6.50
C ASN A 485 -26.58 -12.88 -5.91
N VAL A 486 -27.62 -12.08 -6.14
CA VAL A 486 -28.96 -12.33 -5.63
C VAL A 486 -29.87 -12.76 -6.78
N THR A 487 -30.55 -13.89 -6.61
CA THR A 487 -31.57 -14.34 -7.56
C THR A 487 -32.95 -14.15 -6.93
N GLU A 488 -33.80 -13.42 -7.61
CA GLU A 488 -35.15 -13.12 -7.16
C GLU A 488 -36.17 -13.86 -7.99
N SER A 489 -37.24 -14.36 -7.35
CA SER A 489 -38.37 -14.98 -8.02
C SER A 489 -39.64 -14.72 -7.26
N PHE A 490 -40.78 -14.58 -7.99
CA PHE A 490 -42.09 -14.55 -7.40
C PHE A 490 -42.65 -15.97 -7.29
N ALA A 491 -43.09 -16.35 -6.11
CA ALA A 491 -43.95 -17.54 -5.95
C ALA A 491 -45.43 -17.10 -6.14
N LEU A 492 -46.04 -17.55 -7.21
CA LEU A 492 -47.47 -17.24 -7.52
C LEU A 492 -48.46 -18.09 -6.73
N SER A 493 -48.01 -19.15 -6.05
CA SER A 493 -48.82 -19.95 -5.12
C SER A 493 -47.90 -20.60 -4.08
N ASN A 494 -48.36 -20.65 -2.82
CA ASN A 494 -47.77 -21.52 -1.81
C ASN A 494 -48.30 -22.93 -2.07
N SER A 495 -47.51 -23.75 -2.76
CA SER A 495 -47.81 -25.18 -2.90
C SER A 495 -47.17 -25.97 -1.78
#